data_82bedef48cabdf30acf4ea4fb34d12c3
#
_entry.id   82bedef48cabdf30acf4ea4fb34d12c3
#
_cell.length_a   1.000
_cell.length_b   1.000
_cell.length_c   1.000
_cell.angle_alpha   90.00
_cell.angle_beta   90.00
_cell.angle_gamma   90.00
#
_symmetry.space_group_name_H-M   'P 1'
#
loop_
_entity.id
_entity.type
_entity.pdbx_description
1 polymer ?
#
loop_
_entity_poly.entity_id
_entity_poly.type
_entity_poly.pdbx_seq_one_letter_code
_entity_poly.pdbx_strand_id
1 'polypeptide(L)'
;MWFGPGEVAMDAAGNIYGTTAYGGNTGCSFVGFGCGIVFKIDPKGNETVLYRFTGGTDGGYPNNGVVVDSKGNVYGTARVGGRINAPACYNDVSGNGCGVVFKVDPNGKETSLYAFKGLKDGGGPNSDLIMDAIGNFYGTTAYGGKNNYGVVFKIAK
;
A
#
# COMPACT_ATOMS: atom_id res chain seq x y z
N MET A 1 -16.25 -9.24 4.06
CA MET A 1 -15.17 -8.56 4.81
C MET A 1 -15.20 -7.11 4.35
N TRP A 2 -15.51 -6.17 5.22
CA TRP A 2 -15.59 -4.74 4.90
C TRP A 2 -14.17 -4.19 4.87
N PHE A 3 -13.74 -3.69 3.72
CA PHE A 3 -12.56 -2.85 3.62
C PHE A 3 -13.06 -1.41 3.72
N GLY A 4 -12.79 -0.76 4.86
CA GLY A 4 -13.06 0.67 4.99
C GLY A 4 -12.22 1.46 3.99
N PRO A 5 -12.65 2.69 3.61
CA PRO A 5 -11.78 3.60 2.86
C PRO A 5 -10.56 3.92 3.70
N GLY A 6 -9.38 3.97 3.07
CA GLY A 6 -8.16 4.44 3.71
C GLY A 6 -8.29 5.93 4.08
N GLU A 7 -7.55 6.37 5.08
CA GLU A 7 -7.45 7.79 5.39
C GLU A 7 -6.73 8.54 4.26
N VAL A 8 -7.07 9.82 4.09
CA VAL A 8 -6.41 10.70 3.12
C VAL A 8 -5.37 11.58 3.81
N ALA A 9 -4.30 11.91 3.10
CA ALA A 9 -3.30 12.87 3.55
C ALA A 9 -3.42 14.18 2.76
N MET A 10 -3.07 15.30 3.39
CA MET A 10 -3.06 16.62 2.76
C MET A 10 -1.66 17.22 2.82
N ASP A 11 -1.18 17.79 1.72
CA ASP A 11 0.06 18.57 1.71
C ASP A 11 -0.17 20.04 2.07
N ALA A 12 0.92 20.79 2.25
CA ALA A 12 0.87 22.21 2.60
C ALA A 12 0.24 23.11 1.51
N ALA A 13 0.13 22.62 0.28
CA ALA A 13 -0.53 23.31 -0.84
C ALA A 13 -2.04 23.01 -0.92
N GLY A 14 -2.56 22.16 -0.02
CA GLY A 14 -3.96 21.77 0.04
C GLY A 14 -4.33 20.64 -0.94
N ASN A 15 -3.37 19.96 -1.54
CA ASN A 15 -3.66 18.76 -2.31
C ASN A 15 -3.98 17.60 -1.38
N ILE A 16 -4.99 16.81 -1.73
CA ILE A 16 -5.40 15.60 -1.02
C ILE A 16 -4.86 14.38 -1.76
N TYR A 17 -4.34 13.42 -1.03
CA TYR A 17 -3.81 12.16 -1.56
C TYR A 17 -4.48 10.99 -0.87
N GLY A 18 -4.73 9.93 -1.60
CA GLY A 18 -5.34 8.73 -1.06
C GLY A 18 -5.19 7.53 -1.98
N THR A 19 -5.76 6.42 -1.54
CA THR A 19 -5.79 5.16 -2.29
C THR A 19 -7.21 4.65 -2.44
N THR A 20 -7.44 3.82 -3.43
CA THR A 20 -8.64 2.97 -3.52
C THR A 20 -8.23 1.52 -3.59
N ALA A 21 -8.94 0.64 -2.89
CA ALA A 21 -8.66 -0.79 -2.92
C ALA A 21 -8.91 -1.42 -4.31
N TYR A 22 -9.82 -0.83 -5.08
CA TYR A 22 -10.27 -1.31 -6.38
C TYR A 22 -10.13 -0.24 -7.44
N GLY A 23 -10.45 -0.61 -8.71
CA GLY A 23 -10.30 0.27 -9.85
C GLY A 23 -8.89 0.22 -10.46
N GLY A 24 -8.62 1.11 -11.40
CA GLY A 24 -7.35 1.17 -12.11
C GLY A 24 -7.19 0.06 -13.15
N ASN A 25 -6.19 -0.80 -12.99
CA ASN A 25 -5.91 -1.87 -13.93
C ASN A 25 -6.81 -3.09 -13.67
N THR A 26 -7.58 -3.51 -14.68
CA THR A 26 -8.50 -4.65 -14.61
C THR A 26 -7.83 -6.01 -14.73
N GLY A 27 -6.53 -6.06 -14.99
CA GLY A 27 -5.73 -7.31 -15.11
C GLY A 27 -5.46 -8.03 -13.79
N CYS A 28 -5.90 -7.50 -12.66
CA CYS A 28 -5.85 -8.20 -11.38
C CYS A 28 -6.79 -9.39 -11.37
N SER A 29 -6.22 -10.57 -11.26
CA SER A 29 -6.91 -11.87 -11.30
C SER A 29 -7.98 -12.07 -10.25
N PHE A 30 -8.14 -11.15 -9.31
CA PHE A 30 -8.80 -11.51 -8.07
C PHE A 30 -10.32 -11.28 -8.04
N VAL A 31 -10.95 -10.51 -8.83
CA VAL A 31 -12.43 -10.40 -8.91
C VAL A 31 -12.91 -9.44 -10.01
N GLY A 32 -12.09 -9.07 -10.96
CA GLY A 32 -12.49 -8.17 -12.06
C GLY A 32 -12.69 -6.71 -11.68
N PHE A 33 -12.40 -6.32 -10.42
CA PHE A 33 -12.61 -4.94 -9.93
C PHE A 33 -11.35 -4.06 -9.94
N GLY A 34 -10.23 -4.58 -10.45
CA GLY A 34 -8.94 -3.87 -10.49
C GLY A 34 -8.14 -3.99 -9.19
N CYS A 35 -6.89 -3.49 -9.22
CA CYS A 35 -5.91 -3.65 -8.13
C CYS A 35 -5.77 -2.42 -7.25
N GLY A 36 -6.54 -1.38 -7.51
CA GLY A 36 -6.47 -0.13 -6.80
C GLY A 36 -5.55 0.91 -7.44
N ILE A 37 -5.67 2.13 -6.94
CA ILE A 37 -4.91 3.29 -7.42
C ILE A 37 -4.36 4.11 -6.26
N VAL A 38 -3.36 4.94 -6.57
CA VAL A 38 -2.99 6.13 -5.79
C VAL A 38 -3.49 7.35 -6.56
N PHE A 39 -4.21 8.25 -5.89
CA PHE A 39 -4.75 9.46 -6.50
C PHE A 39 -4.30 10.72 -5.76
N LYS A 40 -4.40 11.86 -6.46
CA LYS A 40 -4.26 13.20 -5.95
C LYS A 40 -5.47 14.02 -6.36
N ILE A 41 -6.01 14.84 -5.47
CA ILE A 41 -7.03 15.85 -5.77
C ILE A 41 -6.42 17.22 -5.47
N ASP A 42 -6.40 18.13 -6.42
CA ASP A 42 -5.92 19.50 -6.22
C ASP A 42 -6.96 20.35 -5.47
N PRO A 43 -6.59 21.56 -4.96
CA PRO A 43 -7.52 22.46 -4.27
C PRO A 43 -8.71 22.93 -5.11
N LYS A 44 -8.69 22.72 -6.43
CA LYS A 44 -9.80 23.05 -7.33
C LYS A 44 -10.74 21.85 -7.53
N GLY A 45 -10.43 20.69 -6.95
CA GLY A 45 -11.20 19.46 -7.06
C GLY A 45 -10.83 18.60 -8.27
N ASN A 46 -9.74 18.89 -9.00
CA ASN A 46 -9.31 18.07 -10.12
C ASN A 46 -8.59 16.81 -9.59
N GLU A 47 -9.08 15.64 -9.97
CA GLU A 47 -8.45 14.36 -9.67
C GLU A 47 -7.34 14.05 -10.69
N THR A 48 -6.24 13.50 -10.19
CA THR A 48 -5.15 12.91 -10.97
C THR A 48 -4.83 11.54 -10.42
N VAL A 49 -4.94 10.50 -11.24
CA VAL A 49 -4.45 9.16 -10.89
C VAL A 49 -2.94 9.16 -11.04
N LEU A 50 -2.23 9.05 -9.91
CA LEU A 50 -0.76 9.02 -9.88
C LEU A 50 -0.24 7.64 -10.27
N TYR A 51 -0.87 6.56 -9.76
CA TYR A 51 -0.43 5.19 -10.02
C TYR A 51 -1.60 4.21 -10.06
N ARG A 52 -1.47 3.17 -10.89
CA ARG A 52 -2.41 2.05 -10.98
C ARG A 52 -1.67 0.76 -10.70
N PHE A 53 -1.99 0.11 -9.59
CA PHE A 53 -1.38 -1.16 -9.22
C PHE A 53 -1.70 -2.27 -10.21
N THR A 54 -0.76 -3.23 -10.34
CA THR A 54 -0.93 -4.38 -11.24
C THR A 54 -1.28 -5.67 -10.50
N GLY A 55 -1.15 -5.68 -9.15
CA GLY A 55 -1.28 -6.89 -8.33
C GLY A 55 -0.05 -7.81 -8.40
N GLY A 56 1.00 -7.35 -9.09
CA GLY A 56 2.27 -8.04 -9.24
C GLY A 56 3.27 -7.68 -8.14
N THR A 57 4.52 -7.44 -8.54
CA THR A 57 5.61 -7.07 -7.60
C THR A 57 5.44 -5.68 -7.00
N ASP A 58 4.66 -4.82 -7.64
CA ASP A 58 4.28 -3.47 -7.21
C ASP A 58 3.20 -3.45 -6.11
N GLY A 59 2.54 -4.57 -5.86
CA GLY A 59 1.45 -4.67 -4.90
C GLY A 59 0.06 -4.56 -5.50
N GLY A 60 -0.93 -4.64 -4.63
CA GLY A 60 -2.35 -4.47 -4.96
C GLY A 60 -3.21 -4.34 -3.70
N TYR A 61 -4.43 -3.87 -3.88
CA TYR A 61 -5.38 -3.58 -2.79
C TYR A 61 -4.80 -2.66 -1.72
N PRO A 62 -4.38 -1.42 -2.08
CA PRO A 62 -3.99 -0.40 -1.13
C PRO A 62 -5.26 0.16 -0.48
N ASN A 63 -5.64 -0.38 0.66
CA ASN A 63 -6.88 -0.06 1.38
C ASN A 63 -6.64 0.74 2.66
N ASN A 64 -5.42 1.23 2.86
CA ASN A 64 -5.02 1.99 4.03
C ASN A 64 -4.70 3.44 3.67
N GLY A 65 -4.58 4.29 4.68
CA GLY A 65 -4.16 5.67 4.54
C GLY A 65 -2.72 5.80 4.04
N VAL A 66 -2.41 6.99 3.56
CA VAL A 66 -1.10 7.33 2.99
C VAL A 66 -0.42 8.43 3.79
N VAL A 67 0.91 8.49 3.69
CA VAL A 67 1.72 9.64 4.18
C VAL A 67 2.32 10.34 2.98
N VAL A 68 2.41 11.67 3.04
CA VAL A 68 3.01 12.50 1.99
C VAL A 68 4.17 13.28 2.57
N ASP A 69 5.32 13.23 1.89
CA ASP A 69 6.48 14.04 2.29
C ASP A 69 6.46 15.44 1.63
N SER A 70 7.36 16.31 2.07
CA SER A 70 7.48 17.69 1.56
C SER A 70 7.85 17.79 0.08
N LYS A 71 8.25 16.68 -0.55
CA LYS A 71 8.55 16.60 -1.99
C LYS A 71 7.35 16.08 -2.81
N GLY A 72 6.23 15.79 -2.13
CA GLY A 72 5.02 15.23 -2.76
C GLY A 72 5.12 13.74 -3.07
N ASN A 73 6.07 13.00 -2.49
CA ASN A 73 6.07 11.55 -2.58
C ASN A 73 4.99 11.00 -1.67
N VAL A 74 4.22 10.04 -2.16
CA VAL A 74 3.15 9.33 -1.45
C VAL A 74 3.68 7.97 -1.00
N TYR A 75 3.50 7.64 0.27
CA TYR A 75 3.90 6.37 0.85
C TYR A 75 2.68 5.67 1.44
N GLY A 76 2.60 4.37 1.26
CA GLY A 76 1.49 3.56 1.76
C GLY A 76 1.81 2.08 1.78
N THR A 77 0.80 1.29 2.08
CA THR A 77 0.87 -0.16 2.05
C THR A 77 -0.13 -0.73 1.05
N ALA A 78 0.28 -1.79 0.35
CA ALA A 78 -0.61 -2.61 -0.46
C ALA A 78 -0.66 -4.02 0.14
N ARG A 79 -1.88 -4.52 0.34
CA ARG A 79 -2.13 -5.74 1.12
C ARG A 79 -1.58 -7.00 0.48
N VAL A 80 -1.55 -7.07 -0.85
CA VAL A 80 -1.10 -8.21 -1.65
C VAL A 80 0.03 -7.81 -2.58
N GLY A 81 0.57 -8.78 -3.32
CA GLY A 81 1.67 -8.55 -4.25
C GLY A 81 3.04 -8.59 -3.59
N GLY A 82 4.04 -8.03 -4.25
CA GLY A 82 5.42 -8.06 -3.81
C GLY A 82 6.07 -9.40 -4.11
N ARG A 83 6.18 -10.28 -3.14
CA ARG A 83 6.71 -11.64 -3.32
C ARG A 83 5.65 -12.60 -3.82
N ILE A 84 5.43 -12.61 -5.12
CA ILE A 84 4.49 -13.53 -5.77
C ILE A 84 5.01 -14.97 -5.64
N ASN A 85 4.08 -15.91 -5.41
CA ASN A 85 4.36 -17.36 -5.23
C ASN A 85 5.21 -17.71 -3.99
N ALA A 86 5.32 -16.84 -2.99
CA ALA A 86 5.94 -17.20 -1.72
C ALA A 86 5.00 -18.12 -0.93
N PRO A 87 5.44 -19.35 -0.55
CA PRO A 87 4.55 -20.31 0.13
C PRO A 87 3.91 -19.80 1.42
N ALA A 88 4.61 -18.92 2.13
CA ALA A 88 4.14 -18.33 3.38
C ALA A 88 3.08 -17.23 3.22
N CYS A 89 2.78 -16.83 1.96
CA CYS A 89 1.80 -15.80 1.63
C CYS A 89 0.45 -16.39 1.20
N TYR A 90 0.29 -17.72 1.25
CA TYR A 90 -0.93 -18.43 0.82
C TYR A 90 -2.13 -18.26 1.75
N ASN A 91 -1.98 -17.65 2.90
CA ASN A 91 -3.08 -17.47 3.86
C ASN A 91 -4.00 -16.29 3.51
N ASP A 92 -3.67 -15.51 2.51
CA ASP A 92 -4.61 -14.55 1.92
C ASP A 92 -5.34 -15.22 0.74
N VAL A 93 -6.65 -15.04 0.71
CA VAL A 93 -7.57 -15.61 -0.31
C VAL A 93 -7.18 -15.25 -1.76
N SER A 94 -6.15 -14.45 -1.96
CA SER A 94 -5.66 -14.04 -3.28
C SER A 94 -4.47 -14.81 -3.82
N GLY A 95 -3.71 -15.54 -2.99
CA GLY A 95 -2.51 -16.28 -3.41
C GLY A 95 -1.37 -15.41 -3.98
N ASN A 96 -1.49 -14.10 -3.92
CA ASN A 96 -0.70 -13.14 -4.68
C ASN A 96 0.27 -12.34 -3.80
N GLY A 97 1.13 -13.03 -3.04
CA GLY A 97 2.15 -12.38 -2.24
C GLY A 97 1.65 -11.83 -0.91
N CYS A 98 2.59 -11.33 -0.08
CA CYS A 98 2.33 -10.92 1.29
C CYS A 98 2.17 -9.40 1.46
N GLY A 99 2.15 -8.65 0.37
CA GLY A 99 2.02 -7.21 0.40
C GLY A 99 3.35 -6.45 0.39
N VAL A 100 3.24 -5.15 0.20
CA VAL A 100 4.38 -4.25 0.08
C VAL A 100 4.18 -2.97 0.89
N VAL A 101 5.28 -2.30 1.23
CA VAL A 101 5.32 -0.87 1.50
C VAL A 101 5.81 -0.19 0.22
N PHE A 102 5.03 0.73 -0.31
CA PHE A 102 5.32 1.42 -1.57
C PHE A 102 5.59 2.90 -1.38
N LYS A 103 6.25 3.48 -2.38
CA LYS A 103 6.39 4.91 -2.62
C LYS A 103 5.92 5.20 -4.05
N VAL A 104 5.14 6.26 -4.24
CA VAL A 104 4.83 6.83 -5.55
C VAL A 104 5.34 8.27 -5.58
N ASP A 105 6.20 8.60 -6.55
CA ASP A 105 6.70 9.98 -6.71
C ASP A 105 5.68 10.87 -7.45
N PRO A 106 5.87 12.20 -7.48
CA PRO A 106 4.96 13.11 -8.19
C PRO A 106 4.83 12.88 -9.70
N ASN A 107 5.77 12.15 -10.31
CA ASN A 107 5.74 11.78 -11.73
C ASN A 107 5.03 10.45 -11.98
N GLY A 108 4.49 9.82 -10.92
CA GLY A 108 3.78 8.55 -11.01
C GLY A 108 4.67 7.32 -11.03
N LYS A 109 5.96 7.45 -10.68
CA LYS A 109 6.85 6.30 -10.57
C LYS A 109 6.66 5.62 -9.22
N GLU A 110 6.24 4.35 -9.26
CA GLU A 110 6.18 3.49 -8.08
C GLU A 110 7.57 2.90 -7.77
N THR A 111 7.82 2.67 -6.49
CA THR A 111 8.96 1.93 -5.95
C THR A 111 8.50 1.14 -4.75
N SER A 112 8.61 -0.18 -4.81
CA SER A 112 8.41 -1.08 -3.69
C SER A 112 9.58 -0.94 -2.70
N LEU A 113 9.33 -0.30 -1.56
CA LEU A 113 10.35 -0.10 -0.52
C LEU A 113 10.62 -1.38 0.26
N TYR A 114 9.59 -2.18 0.46
CA TYR A 114 9.68 -3.47 1.14
C TYR A 114 8.60 -4.43 0.67
N ALA A 115 8.97 -5.69 0.43
CA ALA A 115 8.04 -6.76 0.10
C ALA A 115 8.06 -7.81 1.23
N PHE A 116 6.93 -7.96 1.92
CA PHE A 116 6.77 -8.88 3.04
C PHE A 116 6.91 -10.34 2.62
N LYS A 117 7.36 -11.19 3.57
CA LYS A 117 7.65 -12.62 3.33
C LYS A 117 6.61 -13.55 3.96
N GLY A 118 5.68 -13.03 4.77
CA GLY A 118 4.61 -13.79 5.40
C GLY A 118 5.04 -14.63 6.61
N LEU A 119 6.32 -14.62 6.97
CA LEU A 119 6.88 -15.37 8.09
C LEU A 119 7.08 -14.46 9.31
N LYS A 120 8.35 -14.35 9.76
CA LYS A 120 8.70 -13.54 10.94
C LYS A 120 8.48 -12.04 10.74
N ASP A 121 8.58 -11.56 9.52
CA ASP A 121 8.39 -10.16 9.14
C ASP A 121 6.93 -9.77 8.83
N GLY A 122 6.03 -10.75 8.89
CA GLY A 122 4.61 -10.51 8.69
C GLY A 122 4.15 -10.50 7.23
N GLY A 123 2.86 -10.29 7.05
CA GLY A 123 2.22 -10.18 5.74
C GLY A 123 0.81 -9.59 5.84
N GLY A 124 0.29 -9.18 4.70
CA GLY A 124 -0.98 -8.47 4.62
C GLY A 124 -0.96 -7.18 5.44
N PRO A 125 -0.08 -6.18 5.12
CA PRO A 125 -0.08 -4.92 5.85
C PRO A 125 -1.46 -4.29 5.78
N ASN A 126 -2.01 -3.95 6.95
CA ASN A 126 -3.41 -3.54 7.09
C ASN A 126 -3.56 -2.40 8.10
N SER A 127 -2.58 -1.53 8.16
CA SER A 127 -2.62 -0.28 8.93
C SER A 127 -2.16 0.88 8.07
N ASP A 128 -2.60 2.07 8.43
CA ASP A 128 -2.00 3.29 7.94
C ASP A 128 -0.52 3.33 8.33
N LEU A 129 0.28 4.00 7.52
CA LEU A 129 1.67 4.27 7.85
C LEU A 129 1.76 5.53 8.70
N ILE A 130 2.67 5.52 9.66
CA ILE A 130 3.17 6.75 10.28
C ILE A 130 4.63 6.96 9.89
N MET A 131 5.02 8.22 9.72
CA MET A 131 6.39 8.60 9.38
C MET A 131 6.95 9.46 10.51
N ASP A 132 8.13 9.10 11.03
CA ASP A 132 8.81 9.93 12.02
C ASP A 132 9.56 11.11 11.39
N ALA A 133 10.09 12.01 12.22
CA ALA A 133 10.76 13.23 11.78
C ALA A 133 12.04 12.99 10.94
N ILE A 134 12.62 11.79 10.99
CA ILE A 134 13.80 11.41 10.22
C ILE A 134 13.44 10.54 9.00
N GLY A 135 12.14 10.28 8.79
CA GLY A 135 11.60 9.62 7.61
C GLY A 135 11.51 8.08 7.70
N ASN A 136 11.60 7.49 8.88
CA ASN A 136 11.28 6.07 9.04
C ASN A 136 9.77 5.88 9.01
N PHE A 137 9.32 4.75 8.47
CA PHE A 137 7.91 4.35 8.42
C PHE A 137 7.63 3.23 9.39
N TYR A 138 6.46 3.28 10.02
CA TYR A 138 5.97 2.26 10.96
C TYR A 138 4.55 1.86 10.56
N GLY A 139 4.22 0.60 10.78
CA GLY A 139 2.90 0.04 10.54
C GLY A 139 2.76 -1.35 11.14
N THR A 140 1.65 -2.00 10.83
CA THR A 140 1.36 -3.36 11.30
C THR A 140 0.93 -4.27 10.16
N THR A 141 1.12 -5.58 10.33
CA THR A 141 0.65 -6.61 9.41
C THR A 141 -0.47 -7.44 10.05
N ALA A 142 -1.34 -8.02 9.21
CA ALA A 142 -2.48 -8.81 9.67
C ALA A 142 -2.08 -10.19 10.17
N TYR A 143 -0.99 -10.77 9.69
CA TYR A 143 -0.52 -12.11 10.04
C TYR A 143 1.00 -12.18 10.03
N GLY A 144 1.55 -13.35 10.37
CA GLY A 144 2.99 -13.58 10.53
C GLY A 144 3.46 -13.29 11.96
N GLY A 145 4.78 -13.21 12.15
CA GLY A 145 5.38 -13.14 13.49
C GLY A 145 5.39 -14.50 14.20
N LYS A 146 5.84 -14.51 15.46
CA LYS A 146 6.06 -15.74 16.24
C LYS A 146 4.81 -16.62 16.37
N ASN A 147 3.63 -16.00 16.54
CA ASN A 147 2.36 -16.68 16.81
C ASN A 147 1.34 -16.46 15.67
N ASN A 148 1.76 -15.95 14.52
CA ASN A 148 0.93 -15.62 13.39
C ASN A 148 -0.20 -14.59 13.67
N TYR A 149 0.01 -13.69 14.63
CA TYR A 149 -0.93 -12.63 15.00
C TYR A 149 -0.56 -11.25 14.43
N GLY A 150 0.36 -11.24 13.46
CA GLY A 150 0.89 -10.02 12.87
C GLY A 150 2.13 -9.51 13.60
N VAL A 151 2.71 -8.46 13.02
CA VAL A 151 3.90 -7.79 13.55
C VAL A 151 3.74 -6.28 13.45
N VAL A 152 4.44 -5.56 14.34
CA VAL A 152 4.76 -4.15 14.14
C VAL A 152 6.07 -4.09 13.37
N PHE A 153 6.10 -3.34 12.26
CA PHE A 153 7.30 -3.19 11.44
C PHE A 153 7.82 -1.76 11.44
N LYS A 154 9.12 -1.63 11.19
CA LYS A 154 9.80 -0.37 10.89
C LYS A 154 10.55 -0.51 9.57
N ILE A 155 10.39 0.44 8.66
CA ILE A 155 11.20 0.60 7.47
C ILE A 155 12.07 1.84 7.67
N ALA A 156 13.37 1.66 7.72
CA ALA A 156 14.32 2.78 7.79
C ALA A 156 14.43 3.46 6.41
N LYS A 157 14.57 4.78 6.42
CA LYS A 157 14.78 5.58 5.22
C LYS A 157 16.17 5.33 4.63
#